data_6c0af1a8d39c97e68a28e40cfe76659e
#
_entry.id   6c0af1a8d39c97e68a28e40cfe76659e
#
_cell.length_a   1.000
_cell.length_b   1.000
_cell.length_c   1.000
_cell.angle_alpha   90.00
_cell.angle_beta   90.00
_cell.angle_gamma   90.00
#
_symmetry.space_group_name_H-M   'P 1'
#
loop_
_entity.id
_entity.type
_entity.pdbx_description
1 polymer ?
#
loop_
_entity_poly.entity_id
_entity_poly.type
_entity_poly.pdbx_seq_one_letter_code
_entity_poly.pdbx_strand_id
1 'polypeptide(L)'
;MSDFSKQFKEMEGKWAFDPKTVHHFSSGVYAKQMFMPKGYVAYSHAHNYNHLSILAKGRVIVKTDDYNKEYVAPACLTIEANIHHQIESLEDCVWFCIHATDETDESKVDEVLIKKHE
;
A
#
# COMPACT_ATOMS: atom_id res chain seq x y z
N MET A 1 12.19 -17.01 4.64
CA MET A 1 11.13 -15.97 4.66
C MET A 1 11.18 -15.26 6.00
N SER A 2 11.09 -13.95 6.00
CA SER A 2 11.10 -13.16 7.22
C SER A 2 9.80 -13.34 8.00
N ASP A 3 9.83 -13.00 9.29
CA ASP A 3 8.62 -13.03 10.12
C ASP A 3 7.54 -12.11 9.58
N PHE A 4 7.95 -10.95 9.06
CA PHE A 4 7.00 -9.99 8.50
C PHE A 4 6.29 -10.58 7.28
N SER A 5 7.04 -11.16 6.35
CA SER A 5 6.45 -11.76 5.15
C SER A 5 5.57 -12.95 5.49
N LYS A 6 5.96 -13.72 6.51
CA LYS A 6 5.14 -14.84 6.99
C LYS A 6 3.81 -14.34 7.54
N GLN A 7 3.83 -13.28 8.36
CA GLN A 7 2.62 -12.69 8.88
C GLN A 7 1.71 -12.20 7.76
N PHE A 8 2.32 -11.58 6.75
CA PHE A 8 1.57 -11.09 5.61
C PHE A 8 0.79 -12.21 4.94
N LYS A 9 1.45 -13.34 4.69
CA LYS A 9 0.79 -14.48 4.05
C LYS A 9 -0.29 -15.09 4.93
N GLU A 10 -0.05 -15.15 6.24
CA GLU A 10 -1.03 -15.70 7.16
C GLU A 10 -2.28 -14.83 7.25
N MET A 11 -2.14 -13.54 7.04
CA MET A 11 -3.27 -12.61 7.09
C MET A 11 -4.01 -12.51 5.77
N GLU A 12 -3.41 -12.99 4.70
CA GLU A 12 -4.00 -12.89 3.37
C GLU A 12 -5.36 -13.59 3.34
N GLY A 13 -6.35 -12.88 2.85
CA GLY A 13 -7.71 -13.42 2.78
C GLY A 13 -8.49 -13.41 4.08
N LYS A 14 -7.89 -12.92 5.16
CA LYS A 14 -8.54 -12.91 6.47
C LYS A 14 -9.11 -11.57 6.86
N TRP A 15 -8.95 -10.56 6.01
CA TRP A 15 -9.41 -9.22 6.31
C TRP A 15 -10.92 -9.14 6.27
N ALA A 16 -11.52 -8.68 7.36
CA ALA A 16 -12.97 -8.45 7.41
C ALA A 16 -13.34 -7.04 6.98
N PHE A 17 -12.37 -6.13 6.94
CA PHE A 17 -12.61 -4.74 6.59
C PHE A 17 -12.00 -4.42 5.23
N ASP A 18 -12.82 -3.82 4.37
CA ASP A 18 -12.39 -3.39 3.04
C ASP A 18 -12.31 -1.87 3.04
N PRO A 19 -11.11 -1.28 2.96
CA PRO A 19 -11.01 0.17 2.94
C PRO A 19 -11.68 0.70 1.68
N LYS A 20 -12.36 1.82 1.80
CA LYS A 20 -12.95 2.46 0.64
C LYS A 20 -11.84 2.78 -0.34
N THR A 21 -11.90 2.17 -1.51
CA THR A 21 -10.88 2.32 -2.53
C THR A 21 -11.45 3.03 -3.72
N VAL A 22 -10.74 4.06 -4.17
CA VAL A 22 -11.09 4.82 -5.36
C VAL A 22 -9.91 4.75 -6.32
N HIS A 23 -10.19 4.42 -7.58
CA HIS A 23 -9.16 4.27 -8.60
C HIS A 23 -9.16 5.50 -9.50
N HIS A 24 -7.98 6.08 -9.71
CA HIS A 24 -7.82 7.24 -10.58
C HIS A 24 -6.82 6.91 -11.67
N PHE A 25 -7.20 7.15 -12.91
CA PHE A 25 -6.35 6.87 -14.07
C PHE A 25 -6.18 8.16 -14.89
N SER A 26 -4.97 8.45 -15.29
CA SER A 26 -4.71 9.59 -16.17
C SER A 26 -3.35 9.46 -16.83
N SER A 27 -3.33 9.49 -18.16
CA SER A 27 -2.10 9.64 -18.98
C SER A 27 -0.90 8.84 -18.48
N GLY A 28 -1.06 7.52 -18.33
CA GLY A 28 0.04 6.66 -17.91
C GLY A 28 0.31 6.64 -16.42
N VAL A 29 -0.61 7.19 -15.62
CA VAL A 29 -0.49 7.19 -14.16
C VAL A 29 -1.74 6.59 -13.54
N TYR A 30 -1.55 5.76 -12.54
CA TYR A 30 -2.63 5.20 -11.75
C TYR A 30 -2.44 5.60 -10.29
N ALA A 31 -3.47 6.14 -9.67
CA ALA A 31 -3.45 6.45 -8.23
C ALA A 31 -4.56 5.67 -7.55
N LYS A 32 -4.18 4.86 -6.57
CA LYS A 32 -5.13 4.09 -5.77
C LYS A 32 -5.31 4.82 -4.45
N GLN A 33 -6.51 5.31 -4.22
CA GLN A 33 -6.85 6.06 -3.00
C GLN A 33 -7.55 5.14 -2.02
N MET A 34 -7.07 5.10 -0.79
CA MET A 34 -7.66 4.28 0.26
C MET A 34 -7.99 5.13 1.48
N PHE A 35 -9.16 4.87 2.06
CA PHE A 35 -9.50 5.42 3.36
C PHE A 35 -9.20 4.35 4.41
N MET A 36 -8.30 4.67 5.35
CA MET A 36 -7.88 3.72 6.37
C MET A 36 -8.23 4.29 7.73
N PRO A 37 -9.29 3.77 8.39
CA PRO A 37 -9.67 4.27 9.71
C PRO A 37 -8.63 3.92 10.76
N LYS A 38 -8.67 4.65 11.88
CA LYS A 38 -7.78 4.39 13.00
C LYS A 38 -7.78 2.91 13.37
N GLY A 39 -6.58 2.36 13.54
CA GLY A 39 -6.42 0.96 13.93
C GLY A 39 -6.39 -0.02 12.78
N TYR A 40 -6.60 0.46 11.55
CA TYR A 40 -6.55 -0.39 10.38
C TYR A 40 -5.10 -0.75 10.06
N VAL A 41 -4.86 -2.00 9.70
CA VAL A 41 -3.53 -2.47 9.29
C VAL A 41 -3.63 -2.97 7.86
N ALA A 42 -2.84 -2.36 6.99
CA ALA A 42 -2.75 -2.74 5.59
C ALA A 42 -1.41 -3.40 5.33
N TYR A 43 -1.43 -4.43 4.49
CA TYR A 43 -0.20 -5.08 4.03
C TYR A 43 -0.02 -4.77 2.55
N SER A 44 1.11 -4.16 2.22
CA SER A 44 1.45 -3.83 0.85
C SER A 44 2.18 -5.02 0.23
N HIS A 45 1.68 -5.50 -0.90
CA HIS A 45 2.36 -6.56 -1.64
C HIS A 45 3.70 -6.09 -2.16
N ALA A 46 4.62 -7.03 -2.37
CA ALA A 46 5.89 -6.72 -2.99
C ALA A 46 5.65 -6.36 -4.46
N HIS A 47 6.06 -5.17 -4.85
CA HIS A 47 5.91 -4.69 -6.22
C HIS A 47 7.19 -4.94 -7.02
N ASN A 48 7.06 -4.87 -8.35
CA ASN A 48 8.21 -5.06 -9.25
C ASN A 48 9.13 -3.85 -9.28
N TYR A 49 8.66 -2.69 -8.81
CA TYR A 49 9.40 -1.44 -8.88
C TYR A 49 9.00 -0.55 -7.72
N ASN A 50 9.85 0.43 -7.43
CA ASN A 50 9.53 1.43 -6.40
C ASN A 50 8.35 2.27 -6.87
N HIS A 51 7.49 2.68 -5.94
CA HIS A 51 6.43 3.61 -6.27
C HIS A 51 6.27 4.64 -5.16
N LEU A 52 5.64 5.73 -5.49
CA LEU A 52 5.36 6.78 -4.52
C LEU A 52 4.05 6.50 -3.81
N SER A 53 3.99 6.86 -2.54
CA SER A 53 2.75 6.89 -1.79
C SER A 53 2.63 8.25 -1.12
N ILE A 54 1.40 8.73 -1.00
CA ILE A 54 1.13 10.01 -0.35
C ILE A 54 0.17 9.77 0.80
N LEU A 55 0.61 10.16 1.99
CA LEU A 55 -0.28 10.22 3.14
C LEU A 55 -0.89 11.61 3.15
N ALA A 56 -2.16 11.71 2.72
CA ALA A 56 -2.83 12.99 2.56
C ALA A 56 -3.49 13.47 3.85
N LYS A 57 -3.83 12.53 4.74
CA LYS A 57 -4.49 12.87 6.01
C LYS A 57 -4.11 11.82 7.04
N GLY A 58 -3.89 12.24 8.27
CA GLY A 58 -3.71 11.35 9.41
C GLY A 58 -2.26 11.03 9.71
N ARG A 59 -2.07 9.89 10.37
CA ARG A 59 -0.76 9.47 10.87
C ARG A 59 -0.67 7.94 10.79
N VAL A 60 0.47 7.44 10.31
CA VAL A 60 0.70 6.00 10.16
C VAL A 60 2.07 5.61 10.66
N ILE A 61 2.22 4.31 10.98
CA ILE A 61 3.53 3.69 11.14
C ILE A 61 3.71 2.72 9.98
N VAL A 62 4.83 2.83 9.27
CA VAL A 62 5.21 1.91 8.20
C VAL A 62 6.26 0.97 8.76
N LYS A 63 6.00 -0.32 8.69
CA LYS A 63 6.87 -1.36 9.23
C LYS A 63 7.35 -2.28 8.11
N THR A 64 8.64 -2.56 8.13
CA THR A 64 9.25 -3.58 7.27
C THR A 64 10.11 -4.48 8.14
N ASP A 65 10.80 -5.44 7.55
CA ASP A 65 11.75 -6.26 8.32
C ASP A 65 12.90 -5.44 8.88
N ASP A 66 13.22 -4.31 8.24
CA ASP A 66 14.41 -3.54 8.56
C ASP A 66 14.14 -2.29 9.40
N TYR A 67 12.91 -1.78 9.39
CA TYR A 67 12.63 -0.53 10.10
C TYR A 67 11.15 -0.36 10.43
N ASN A 68 10.91 0.50 11.41
CA ASN A 68 9.58 1.03 11.73
C ASN A 68 9.70 2.54 11.67
N LYS A 69 8.83 3.21 10.92
CA LYS A 69 8.90 4.65 10.77
C LYS A 69 7.52 5.27 10.80
N GLU A 70 7.36 6.32 11.57
CA GLU A 70 6.10 7.05 11.67
C GLU A 70 6.09 8.22 10.70
N TYR A 71 4.93 8.43 10.05
CA TYR A 71 4.72 9.56 9.15
C TYR A 71 3.47 10.31 9.56
N VAL A 72 3.53 11.64 9.46
CA VAL A 72 2.41 12.53 9.74
C VAL A 72 2.08 13.27 8.45
N ALA A 73 0.80 13.31 8.11
CA ALA A 73 0.36 13.97 6.89
C ALA A 73 0.58 15.48 6.94
N PRO A 74 0.88 16.11 5.80
CA PRO A 74 1.09 15.48 4.49
C PRO A 74 2.49 14.91 4.38
N ALA A 75 2.59 13.73 3.79
CA ALA A 75 3.88 13.07 3.61
C ALA A 75 3.89 12.33 2.28
N CYS A 76 5.04 12.36 1.62
CA CYS A 76 5.26 11.61 0.39
C CYS A 76 6.44 10.68 0.64
N LEU A 77 6.26 9.41 0.37
CA LEU A 77 7.28 8.41 0.64
C LEU A 77 7.41 7.42 -0.50
N THR A 78 8.58 6.79 -0.59
CA THR A 78 8.82 5.75 -1.57
C THR A 78 8.57 4.39 -0.92
N ILE A 79 7.73 3.59 -1.58
CA ILE A 79 7.53 2.19 -1.21
C ILE A 79 8.48 1.38 -2.09
N GLU A 80 9.44 0.72 -1.46
CA GLU A 80 10.54 0.08 -2.16
C GLU A 80 10.13 -1.22 -2.80
N ALA A 81 10.70 -1.49 -3.99
CA ALA A 81 10.42 -2.71 -4.73
C ALA A 81 10.86 -3.94 -3.93
N ASN A 82 10.13 -5.03 -4.11
CA ASN A 82 10.47 -6.34 -3.56
C ASN A 82 10.47 -6.42 -2.03
N ILE A 83 9.83 -5.46 -1.37
CA ILE A 83 9.75 -5.41 0.09
C ILE A 83 8.28 -5.36 0.49
N HIS A 84 7.90 -6.22 1.42
CA HIS A 84 6.57 -6.16 2.01
C HIS A 84 6.54 -5.07 3.06
N HIS A 85 5.47 -4.28 3.06
CA HIS A 85 5.27 -3.20 4.03
C HIS A 85 3.98 -3.44 4.80
N GLN A 86 4.02 -3.19 6.10
CA GLN A 86 2.82 -3.13 6.92
C GLN A 86 2.59 -1.67 7.28
N ILE A 87 1.37 -1.19 7.05
CA ILE A 87 1.01 0.20 7.33
C ILE A 87 -0.11 0.18 8.35
N GLU A 88 0.14 0.77 9.51
CA GLU A 88 -0.86 0.83 10.57
C GLU A 88 -1.34 2.26 10.74
N SER A 89 -2.65 2.47 10.70
CA SER A 89 -3.26 3.79 10.86
C SER A 89 -3.38 4.14 12.33
N LEU A 90 -2.70 5.19 12.74
CA LEU A 90 -2.76 5.69 14.12
C LEU A 90 -3.93 6.65 14.32
N GLU A 91 -4.48 7.15 13.21
CA GLU A 91 -5.64 8.03 13.14
C GLU A 91 -6.40 7.65 11.88
N ASP A 92 -7.54 8.29 11.63
CA ASP A 92 -8.22 8.12 10.34
C ASP A 92 -7.34 8.71 9.25
N CYS A 93 -7.04 7.93 8.23
CA CYS A 93 -6.06 8.28 7.21
C CYS A 93 -6.62 8.23 5.81
N VAL A 94 -6.07 9.07 4.94
CA VAL A 94 -6.26 8.97 3.49
C VAL A 94 -4.89 8.73 2.88
N TRP A 95 -4.78 7.65 2.11
CA TRP A 95 -3.51 7.17 1.56
C TRP A 95 -3.65 6.96 0.06
N PHE A 96 -2.65 7.40 -0.71
CA PHE A 96 -2.59 7.18 -2.15
C PHE A 96 -1.37 6.35 -2.50
N CYS A 97 -1.57 5.33 -3.35
CA CYS A 97 -0.47 4.62 -4.00
C CYS A 97 -0.43 5.07 -5.46
N ILE A 98 0.73 5.50 -5.93
CA ILE A 98 0.87 6.09 -7.26
C ILE A 98 1.81 5.24 -8.11
N HIS A 99 1.32 4.80 -9.26
CA HIS A 99 2.06 3.92 -10.15
C HIS A 99 2.05 4.43 -11.58
N ALA A 100 3.16 4.25 -12.28
CA ALA A 100 3.23 4.52 -13.71
C ALA A 100 2.74 3.27 -14.43
N THR A 101 1.64 3.37 -15.14
CA THR A 101 1.10 2.26 -15.93
C THR A 101 0.08 2.80 -16.92
N ASP A 102 -0.02 2.15 -18.08
CA ASP A 102 -1.05 2.47 -19.06
C ASP A 102 -2.31 1.64 -18.85
N GLU A 103 -2.29 0.69 -17.92
CA GLU A 103 -3.47 -0.09 -17.62
C GLU A 103 -4.55 0.80 -17.02
N THR A 104 -5.77 0.70 -17.56
CA THR A 104 -6.92 1.49 -17.08
C THR A 104 -8.05 0.62 -16.55
N ASP A 105 -7.88 -0.68 -16.57
CA ASP A 105 -8.88 -1.62 -16.05
C ASP A 105 -8.51 -1.98 -14.60
N GLU A 106 -9.31 -1.51 -13.64
CA GLU A 106 -9.00 -1.75 -12.24
C GLU A 106 -8.99 -3.22 -11.86
N SER A 107 -9.63 -4.08 -12.66
CA SER A 107 -9.60 -5.51 -12.40
C SER A 107 -8.27 -6.15 -12.77
N LYS A 108 -7.44 -5.45 -13.55
CA LYS A 108 -6.16 -5.96 -14.03
C LYS A 108 -4.95 -5.21 -13.50
N VAL A 109 -5.16 -4.05 -12.93
CA VAL A 109 -4.03 -3.19 -12.54
C VAL A 109 -3.14 -3.86 -11.50
N ASP A 110 -3.70 -4.61 -10.58
CA ASP A 110 -2.91 -5.29 -9.55
C ASP A 110 -2.01 -6.36 -10.17
N GLU A 111 -2.44 -7.04 -11.21
CA GLU A 111 -1.61 -8.03 -11.90
C GLU A 111 -0.38 -7.40 -12.52
N VAL A 112 -0.50 -6.18 -13.00
CA VAL A 112 0.62 -5.46 -13.61
C VAL A 112 1.59 -4.96 -12.55
N LEU A 113 1.08 -4.51 -11.41
CA LEU A 113 1.88 -3.83 -10.39
C LEU A 113 2.53 -4.78 -9.40
N ILE A 114 1.86 -5.89 -9.06
CA ILE A 114 2.34 -6.81 -8.04
C ILE A 114 3.29 -7.82 -8.65
N LYS A 115 4.41 -8.08 -7.95
CA LYS A 115 5.41 -9.06 -8.37
C LYS A 115 4.80 -10.45 -8.33
N LYS A 116 4.87 -11.11 -9.42
CA LYS A 116 4.44 -12.50 -9.46
C LYS A 116 5.47 -13.37 -8.80
N HIS A 117 5.07 -14.30 -8.19
CA HIS A 117 5.74 -15.30 -7.72
C HIS A 117 5.64 -15.84 -6.88
N GLU A 118 5.87 -16.05 -6.57
CA GLU A 118 6.16 -16.36 -5.57
C GLU A 118 5.97 -17.38 -5.05
#